data_0e63b675750bf1255f09045b09983b97
#
_entry.id   0e63b675750bf1255f09045b09983b97
#
_cell.length_a   1.000
_cell.length_b   1.000
_cell.length_c   1.000
_cell.angle_alpha   90.00
_cell.angle_beta   90.00
_cell.angle_gamma   90.00
#
_symmetry.space_group_name_H-M   'P 1'
#
loop_
_entity.id
_entity.type
_entity.pdbx_description
1 polymer ?
#
loop_
_entity_poly.entity_id
_entity_poly.type
_entity_poly.pdbx_seq_one_letter_code
_entity_poly.pdbx_strand_id
1 'polypeptide(L)'
;WGHLDLLMPAGQLDPAKCLEFAIAGETYEYTEMYPQFRHLAEQEQRSDAVREFDEQIAESKEHADQFRATLVKAAKRFAALAKVEEKHANHYRETLERVAG
;
A
#
# COMPACT_ATOMS: atom_id res chain seq x y z
N TRP A 1 -7.87 9.47 -6.68
CA TRP A 1 -6.45 9.21 -6.40
C TRP A 1 -5.49 9.77 -7.44
N GLY A 2 -5.99 10.48 -8.42
CA GLY A 2 -5.14 11.17 -9.37
C GLY A 2 -4.30 12.30 -8.78
N HIS A 3 -4.34 12.48 -7.46
CA HIS A 3 -3.58 13.52 -6.76
C HIS A 3 -2.21 13.05 -6.25
N LEU A 4 -1.82 11.80 -6.46
CA LEU A 4 -0.52 11.29 -6.03
C LEU A 4 0.63 12.11 -6.58
N ASP A 5 0.54 12.51 -7.84
CA ASP A 5 1.58 13.32 -8.49
C ASP A 5 1.69 14.72 -7.89
N LEU A 6 0.62 15.24 -7.30
CA LEU A 6 0.62 16.54 -6.63
C LEU A 6 1.19 16.46 -5.22
N LEU A 7 1.11 15.29 -4.58
CA LEU A 7 1.56 15.08 -3.20
C LEU A 7 3.02 14.65 -3.12
N MET A 8 3.57 14.12 -4.21
CA MET A 8 4.96 13.65 -4.25
C MET A 8 5.67 14.16 -5.49
N PRO A 9 6.89 14.71 -5.34
CA PRO A 9 7.72 15.05 -6.50
C PRO A 9 7.99 13.81 -7.35
N ALA A 10 8.02 13.97 -8.67
CA ALA A 10 8.13 12.87 -9.63
C ALA A 10 9.33 11.96 -9.36
N GLY A 11 10.44 12.49 -8.86
CA GLY A 11 11.64 11.70 -8.57
C GLY A 11 11.60 10.96 -7.24
N GLN A 12 10.52 11.11 -6.45
CA GLN A 12 10.40 10.50 -5.12
C GLN A 12 9.27 9.48 -5.03
N LEU A 13 8.67 9.14 -6.18
CA LEU A 13 7.61 8.14 -6.24
C LEU A 13 8.22 6.76 -6.00
N ASP A 14 7.87 6.09 -4.90
CA ASP A 14 8.30 4.73 -4.65
C ASP A 14 7.10 3.80 -4.49
N PRO A 15 7.25 2.49 -4.81
CA PRO A 15 6.15 1.54 -4.76
C PRO A 15 5.54 1.37 -3.37
N ALA A 16 6.34 1.44 -2.32
CA ALA A 16 5.85 1.27 -0.95
C ALA A 16 4.91 2.41 -0.58
N LYS A 17 5.27 3.65 -0.90
CA LYS A 17 4.41 4.81 -0.63
C LYS A 17 3.14 4.77 -1.47
N CYS A 18 3.22 4.34 -2.73
CA CYS A 18 2.04 4.17 -3.58
C CYS A 18 1.07 3.16 -2.95
N LEU A 19 1.58 2.04 -2.42
CA LEU A 19 0.76 1.05 -1.74
C LEU A 19 0.15 1.60 -0.45
N GLU A 20 0.90 2.38 0.33
CA GLU A 20 0.39 3.02 1.53
C GLU A 20 -0.77 3.97 1.23
N PHE A 21 -0.64 4.79 0.18
CA PHE A 21 -1.72 5.67 -0.26
C PHE A 21 -2.93 4.88 -0.75
N ALA A 22 -2.71 3.79 -1.48
CA ALA A 22 -3.80 2.93 -1.94
C ALA A 22 -4.55 2.29 -0.77
N ILE A 23 -3.82 1.80 0.24
CA ILE A 23 -4.40 1.24 1.47
C ILE A 23 -5.24 2.31 2.19
N ALA A 24 -4.68 3.51 2.35
CA ALA A 24 -5.38 4.61 3.01
C ALA A 24 -6.67 4.98 2.26
N GLY A 25 -6.63 5.02 0.93
CA GLY A 25 -7.79 5.32 0.11
C GLY A 25 -8.89 4.28 0.21
N GLU A 26 -8.52 3.00 0.06
CA GLU A 26 -9.49 1.91 0.19
C GLU A 26 -10.05 1.85 1.61
N THR A 27 -9.22 2.08 2.62
CA THR A 27 -9.66 2.10 4.02
C THR A 27 -10.67 3.22 4.26
N TYR A 28 -10.41 4.42 3.75
CA TYR A 28 -11.37 5.52 3.82
C TYR A 28 -12.69 5.16 3.15
N GLU A 29 -12.63 4.55 1.98
CA GLU A 29 -13.83 4.17 1.22
C GLU A 29 -14.72 3.21 2.01
N TYR A 30 -14.15 2.13 2.57
CA TYR A 30 -14.99 1.15 3.25
C TYR A 30 -15.35 1.51 4.70
N THR A 31 -14.59 2.39 5.36
CA THR A 31 -14.88 2.80 6.74
C THR A 31 -15.72 4.06 6.84
N GLU A 32 -15.60 4.97 5.88
CA GLU A 32 -16.23 6.29 5.97
C GLU A 32 -17.16 6.58 4.79
N MET A 33 -16.65 6.51 3.57
CA MET A 33 -17.36 7.00 2.39
C MET A 33 -18.57 6.14 2.04
N TYR A 34 -18.38 4.86 1.77
CA TYR A 34 -19.46 3.96 1.38
C TYR A 34 -20.50 3.74 2.51
N PRO A 35 -20.11 3.61 3.78
CA PRO A 35 -21.08 3.54 4.85
C PRO A 35 -21.99 4.76 4.95
N GLN A 36 -21.48 5.96 4.69
CA GLN A 36 -22.30 7.18 4.67
C GLN A 36 -23.29 7.15 3.51
N PHE A 37 -22.84 6.75 2.33
CA PHE A 37 -23.72 6.59 1.17
C PHE A 37 -24.78 5.52 1.40
N ARG A 38 -24.38 4.42 2.02
CA ARG A 38 -25.30 3.35 2.39
C ARG A 38 -26.40 3.86 3.32
N HIS A 39 -26.03 4.65 4.32
CA HIS A 39 -26.97 5.23 5.26
C HIS A 39 -27.99 6.15 4.56
N LEU A 40 -27.50 6.98 3.63
CA LEU A 40 -28.38 7.83 2.82
C LEU A 40 -29.34 7.00 1.97
N ALA A 41 -28.87 5.92 1.39
CA ALA A 41 -29.71 5.02 0.62
C ALA A 41 -30.78 4.35 1.47
N GLU A 42 -30.47 3.99 2.72
CA GLU A 42 -31.45 3.47 3.68
C GLU A 42 -32.53 4.51 3.99
N GLN A 43 -32.13 5.76 4.22
CA GLN A 43 -33.08 6.83 4.49
C GLN A 43 -34.02 7.10 3.33
N GLU A 44 -33.55 6.92 2.10
CA GLU A 44 -34.33 7.08 0.88
C GLU A 44 -35.09 5.79 0.49
N GLN A 45 -34.97 4.75 1.30
CA GLN A 45 -35.63 3.45 1.07
C GLN A 45 -35.22 2.81 -0.28
N ARG A 46 -33.95 2.98 -0.65
CA ARG A 46 -33.38 2.44 -1.86
C ARG A 46 -32.62 1.14 -1.56
N SER A 47 -33.33 0.03 -1.47
CA SER A 47 -32.73 -1.26 -1.13
C SER A 47 -31.71 -1.76 -2.17
N ASP A 48 -31.91 -1.43 -3.43
CA ASP A 48 -30.97 -1.72 -4.51
C ASP A 48 -29.62 -1.01 -4.28
N ALA A 49 -29.66 0.27 -3.92
CA ALA A 49 -28.47 1.05 -3.63
C ALA A 49 -27.77 0.59 -2.36
N VAL A 50 -28.53 0.22 -1.32
CA VAL A 50 -27.97 -0.33 -0.08
C VAL A 50 -27.16 -1.58 -0.38
N ARG A 51 -27.70 -2.50 -1.18
CA ARG A 51 -27.00 -3.73 -1.55
C ARG A 51 -25.73 -3.44 -2.32
N GLU A 52 -25.77 -2.50 -3.25
CA GLU A 52 -24.62 -2.10 -4.03
C GLU A 52 -23.51 -1.54 -3.14
N PHE A 53 -23.86 -0.68 -2.19
CA PHE A 53 -22.86 -0.13 -1.27
C PHE A 53 -22.30 -1.20 -0.33
N ASP A 54 -23.08 -2.19 0.08
CA ASP A 54 -22.58 -3.33 0.84
C ASP A 54 -21.52 -4.10 0.05
N GLU A 55 -21.75 -4.31 -1.24
CA GLU A 55 -20.78 -4.96 -2.13
C GLU A 55 -19.51 -4.12 -2.27
N GLN A 56 -19.62 -2.81 -2.43
CA GLN A 56 -18.48 -1.92 -2.54
C GLN A 56 -17.66 -1.89 -1.26
N ILE A 57 -18.32 -1.89 -0.09
CA ILE A 57 -17.62 -1.95 1.20
C ILE A 57 -16.78 -3.21 1.31
N ALA A 58 -17.35 -4.37 0.97
CA ALA A 58 -16.64 -5.64 1.01
C ALA A 58 -15.48 -5.67 0.04
N GLU A 59 -15.67 -5.16 -1.17
CA GLU A 59 -14.64 -5.11 -2.22
C GLU A 59 -13.48 -4.20 -1.84
N SER A 60 -13.77 -3.00 -1.32
CA SER A 60 -12.72 -2.06 -0.89
C SER A 60 -11.91 -2.62 0.27
N LYS A 61 -12.57 -3.33 1.20
CA LYS A 61 -11.87 -4.00 2.29
C LYS A 61 -10.92 -5.08 1.77
N GLU A 62 -11.38 -5.88 0.82
CA GLU A 62 -10.56 -6.91 0.19
C GLU A 62 -9.35 -6.30 -0.53
N HIS A 63 -9.55 -5.21 -1.25
CA HIS A 63 -8.46 -4.50 -1.92
C HIS A 63 -7.42 -3.99 -0.92
N ALA A 64 -7.86 -3.40 0.19
CA ALA A 64 -6.96 -2.94 1.23
C ALA A 64 -6.12 -4.09 1.80
N ASP A 65 -6.74 -5.23 2.06
CA ASP A 65 -6.05 -6.42 2.57
C ASP A 65 -5.02 -6.96 1.57
N GLN A 66 -5.36 -6.98 0.27
CA GLN A 66 -4.44 -7.39 -0.80
C GLN A 66 -3.25 -6.45 -0.90
N PHE A 67 -3.48 -5.14 -0.82
CA PHE A 67 -2.41 -4.15 -0.86
C PHE A 67 -1.49 -4.28 0.35
N ARG A 68 -2.04 -4.53 1.54
CA ARG A 68 -1.23 -4.77 2.75
C ARG A 68 -0.36 -6.01 2.61
N ALA A 69 -0.91 -7.09 2.07
CA ALA A 69 -0.16 -8.32 1.83
C ALA A 69 0.99 -8.08 0.84
N THR A 70 0.74 -7.31 -0.22
CA THR A 70 1.77 -6.94 -1.19
C THR A 70 2.86 -6.09 -0.56
N LEU A 71 2.48 -5.13 0.29
CA LEU A 71 3.44 -4.28 1.00
C LEU A 71 4.35 -5.10 1.93
N VAL A 72 3.78 -6.05 2.66
CA VAL A 72 4.56 -6.94 3.54
C VAL A 72 5.56 -7.77 2.72
N LYS A 73 5.14 -8.32 1.59
CA LYS A 73 6.04 -9.09 0.69
C LYS A 73 7.16 -8.21 0.16
N ALA A 74 6.85 -7.00 -0.26
CA ALA A 74 7.85 -6.05 -0.76
C ALA A 74 8.85 -5.68 0.34
N ALA A 75 8.38 -5.41 1.55
CA ALA A 75 9.25 -5.10 2.67
C ALA A 75 10.21 -6.26 2.98
N LYS A 76 9.72 -7.50 2.95
CA LYS A 76 10.57 -8.68 3.16
C LYS A 76 11.62 -8.82 2.07
N ARG A 77 11.27 -8.57 0.81
CA ARG A 77 12.23 -8.62 -0.30
C ARG A 77 13.30 -7.55 -0.16
N PHE A 78 12.93 -6.34 0.19
CA PHE A 78 13.89 -5.26 0.41
C PHE A 78 14.82 -5.56 1.58
N ALA A 79 14.30 -6.11 2.67
CA ALA A 79 15.11 -6.51 3.81
C ALA A 79 16.13 -7.61 3.43
N ALA A 80 15.71 -8.61 2.65
CA ALA A 80 16.57 -9.66 2.17
C ALA A 80 17.66 -9.12 1.26
N LEU A 81 17.33 -8.23 0.32
CA LEU A 81 18.28 -7.58 -0.57
C LEU A 81 19.28 -6.72 0.21
N ALA A 82 18.82 -5.99 1.22
CA ALA A 82 19.70 -5.19 2.06
C ALA A 82 20.74 -6.05 2.78
N LYS A 83 20.35 -7.22 3.27
CA LYS A 83 21.28 -8.17 3.90
C LYS A 83 22.32 -8.71 2.92
N VAL A 84 21.91 -9.02 1.69
CA VAL A 84 22.83 -9.46 0.64
C VAL A 84 23.83 -8.37 0.31
N GLU A 85 23.37 -7.13 0.14
CA GLU A 85 24.25 -5.98 -0.12
C GLU A 85 25.24 -5.77 1.02
N GLU A 86 24.81 -5.89 2.25
CA GLU A 86 25.66 -5.77 3.42
C GLU A 86 26.75 -6.83 3.43
N LYS A 87 26.42 -8.08 3.13
CA LYS A 87 27.40 -9.17 3.01
C LYS A 87 28.41 -8.90 1.92
N HIS A 88 27.96 -8.44 0.77
CA HIS A 88 28.85 -8.11 -0.34
C HIS A 88 29.79 -6.96 0.04
N ALA A 89 29.29 -5.92 0.68
CA ALA A 89 30.10 -4.80 1.13
C ALA A 89 31.17 -5.23 2.15
N ASN A 90 30.79 -6.05 3.11
CA ASN A 90 31.72 -6.59 4.11
C ASN A 90 32.81 -7.45 3.48
N HIS A 91 32.43 -8.33 2.58
CA HIS A 91 33.38 -9.19 1.87
C HIS A 91 34.36 -8.36 1.05
N TYR A 92 33.87 -7.35 0.36
CA TYR A 92 34.70 -6.44 -0.43
C TYR A 92 35.69 -5.68 0.45
N ARG A 93 35.24 -5.19 1.58
CA ARG A 93 36.08 -4.49 2.57
C ARG A 93 37.20 -5.40 3.11
N GLU A 94 36.87 -6.63 3.48
CA GLU A 94 37.84 -7.61 3.96
C GLU A 94 38.90 -7.93 2.90
N THR A 95 38.48 -8.03 1.65
CA THR A 95 39.41 -8.26 0.54
C THR A 95 40.37 -7.11 0.36
N LEU A 96 39.87 -5.86 0.45
CA LEU A 96 40.70 -4.65 0.37
C LEU A 96 41.71 -4.59 1.53
N GLU A 97 41.31 -4.92 2.72
CA GLU A 97 42.15 -4.94 3.90
C GLU A 97 43.30 -5.96 3.74
N ARG A 98 43.00 -7.13 3.19
CA ARG A 98 44.01 -8.15 2.93
C ARG A 98 45.03 -7.71 1.89
N VAL A 99 44.60 -7.03 0.85
CA VAL A 99 45.46 -6.54 -0.20
C VAL A 99 46.31 -5.37 0.28
N ALA A 100 45.73 -4.48 1.12
CA ALA A 100 46.43 -3.32 1.65
C ALA A 100 47.40 -3.64 2.80
N GLY A 101 47.15 -4.75 3.48
CA GLY A 101 47.95 -5.18 4.60
C GLY A 101 49.05 -6.08 4.19
#